data_20055b176d86caddf69cfe1d23e1533f
#
_entry.id   20055b176d86caddf69cfe1d23e1533f
#
_cell.length_a   1.000
_cell.length_b   1.000
_cell.length_c   1.000
_cell.angle_alpha   90.00
_cell.angle_beta   90.00
_cell.angle_gamma   90.00
#
_symmetry.space_group_name_H-M   'P 1'
#
loop_
_entity.id
_entity.type
_entity.pdbx_description
1 polymer ?
#
loop_
_entity_poly.entity_id
_entity_poly.type
_entity_poly.pdbx_seq_one_letter_code
_entity_poly.pdbx_strand_id
1 'polypeptide(L)'
;MSVSSPTIPEVARAIATALADDRVRRHNEDQLPPSVDEERHMARLTAAGVLAKARPLDAWGFDAIPNPDDRQIIDEAIAQVLGLGRLEPLLDDDEISDIHIRGNFPVWVKTRNGERREHPPIVQTDAELVDLIRRIASRMGHREQRFDPAHPELNLQLPDGSRLFAAMEISSHPTLVIRRHRFEFSAISQLVERQMMESEVGSFLAAAVRSRKNIIVAGGTGSGKTTLLRALINEIGPLERIVTIEDAYELGIDHFQSAHPDHDALQTRTANIEGQGEITMADLTRMALRMDPDRVIVGEVRGGEAFPMLLAMSQGNNGSMCTLHADSARSVFPKLLAYVSMASTGVPTETVNLLIASAIHFVVHIEVRDNVRRITSIHEVVDADGTAIVSNEVYSVNSTTPQFVALRGATATQLERHGFPRARELSWS
;
A
#
# COMPACT_ATOMS: atom_id res chain seq x y z
N MET A 1 -38.91 -5.17 -40.65
CA MET A 1 -38.39 -5.82 -39.45
C MET A 1 -37.49 -4.78 -38.79
N SER A 2 -37.85 -4.30 -37.60
CA SER A 2 -36.96 -3.38 -36.84
C SER A 2 -35.80 -4.20 -36.35
N VAL A 3 -34.61 -3.96 -36.91
CA VAL A 3 -33.35 -4.49 -36.36
C VAL A 3 -33.15 -3.81 -35.02
N SER A 4 -33.24 -4.55 -33.92
CA SER A 4 -32.93 -4.02 -32.60
C SER A 4 -31.43 -3.67 -32.52
N SER A 5 -31.11 -2.52 -31.96
CA SER A 5 -29.70 -2.17 -31.71
C SER A 5 -29.02 -3.26 -30.89
N PRO A 6 -27.77 -3.64 -31.21
CA PRO A 6 -27.04 -4.64 -30.45
C PRO A 6 -26.89 -4.23 -28.99
N THR A 7 -27.06 -5.22 -28.12
CA THR A 7 -26.88 -5.01 -26.67
C THR A 7 -25.41 -5.03 -26.28
N ILE A 8 -25.05 -4.41 -25.16
CA ILE A 8 -23.67 -4.41 -24.62
C ILE A 8 -23.08 -5.82 -24.53
N PRO A 9 -23.81 -6.87 -24.04
CA PRO A 9 -23.29 -8.25 -24.00
C PRO A 9 -23.01 -8.83 -25.40
N GLU A 10 -23.76 -8.47 -26.43
CA GLU A 10 -23.53 -8.95 -27.80
C GLU A 10 -22.26 -8.32 -28.39
N VAL A 11 -22.07 -7.01 -28.19
CA VAL A 11 -20.86 -6.30 -28.61
C VAL A 11 -19.63 -6.83 -27.83
N ALA A 12 -19.76 -7.02 -26.52
CA ALA A 12 -18.69 -7.57 -25.68
C ALA A 12 -18.26 -8.98 -26.12
N ARG A 13 -19.24 -9.84 -26.49
CA ARG A 13 -18.95 -11.19 -27.01
C ARG A 13 -18.18 -11.13 -28.32
N ALA A 14 -18.57 -10.24 -29.23
CA ALA A 14 -17.86 -10.08 -30.51
C ALA A 14 -16.42 -9.59 -30.30
N ILE A 15 -16.20 -8.65 -29.38
CA ILE A 15 -14.86 -8.18 -28.99
C ILE A 15 -14.04 -9.35 -28.44
N ALA A 16 -14.59 -10.10 -27.49
CA ALA A 16 -13.89 -11.24 -26.88
C ALA A 16 -13.46 -12.28 -27.91
N THR A 17 -14.34 -12.60 -28.87
CA THR A 17 -14.03 -13.53 -29.97
C THR A 17 -12.89 -12.98 -30.86
N ALA A 18 -12.98 -11.72 -31.29
CA ALA A 18 -11.96 -11.13 -32.16
C ALA A 18 -10.57 -11.08 -31.51
N LEU A 19 -10.51 -10.78 -30.21
CA LEU A 19 -9.26 -10.80 -29.45
C LEU A 19 -8.69 -12.22 -29.28
N ALA A 20 -9.56 -13.21 -29.05
CA ALA A 20 -9.13 -14.60 -28.96
C ALA A 20 -8.57 -15.10 -30.29
N ASP A 21 -9.23 -14.81 -31.42
CA ASP A 21 -8.80 -15.18 -32.75
C ASP A 21 -7.45 -14.53 -33.12
N ASP A 22 -7.25 -13.26 -32.74
CA ASP A 22 -5.97 -12.57 -32.97
C ASP A 22 -4.82 -13.20 -32.18
N ARG A 23 -5.05 -13.56 -30.91
CA ARG A 23 -4.04 -14.22 -30.07
C ARG A 23 -3.65 -15.58 -30.64
N VAL A 24 -4.63 -16.37 -31.10
CA VAL A 24 -4.37 -17.68 -31.77
C VAL A 24 -3.60 -17.49 -33.06
N ARG A 25 -3.98 -16.49 -33.87
CA ARG A 25 -3.27 -16.17 -35.12
C ARG A 25 -1.81 -15.80 -34.85
N ARG A 26 -1.57 -14.84 -33.93
CA ARG A 26 -0.20 -14.39 -33.58
C ARG A 26 0.64 -15.54 -33.04
N HIS A 27 0.06 -16.39 -32.20
CA HIS A 27 0.75 -17.59 -31.71
C HIS A 27 1.18 -18.53 -32.82
N ASN A 28 0.29 -18.77 -33.80
CA ASN A 28 0.60 -19.61 -34.97
C ASN A 28 1.63 -18.99 -35.90
N GLU A 29 1.77 -17.67 -35.89
CA GLU A 29 2.70 -16.90 -36.73
C GLU A 29 4.00 -16.53 -35.99
N ASP A 30 4.27 -17.09 -34.80
CA ASP A 30 5.42 -16.75 -33.93
C ASP A 30 5.55 -15.24 -33.63
N GLN A 31 4.44 -14.50 -33.62
CA GLN A 31 4.42 -13.08 -33.30
C GLN A 31 4.29 -12.86 -31.80
N LEU A 32 4.78 -11.71 -31.34
CA LEU A 32 4.60 -11.30 -29.94
C LEU A 32 3.11 -11.12 -29.61
N PRO A 33 2.70 -11.39 -28.35
CA PRO A 33 1.35 -11.06 -27.89
C PRO A 33 1.01 -9.59 -28.16
N PRO A 34 -0.25 -9.24 -28.44
CA PRO A 34 -0.65 -7.86 -28.66
C PRO A 34 -0.42 -7.02 -27.40
N SER A 35 0.00 -5.78 -27.58
CA SER A 35 0.07 -4.80 -26.50
C SER A 35 -1.35 -4.42 -26.03
N VAL A 36 -1.46 -3.85 -24.84
CA VAL A 36 -2.74 -3.37 -24.28
C VAL A 36 -3.40 -2.34 -25.21
N ASP A 37 -2.61 -1.47 -25.85
CA ASP A 37 -3.12 -0.46 -26.78
C ASP A 37 -3.61 -1.08 -28.09
N GLU A 38 -2.93 -2.11 -28.60
CA GLU A 38 -3.38 -2.87 -29.77
C GLU A 38 -4.68 -3.62 -29.48
N GLU A 39 -4.81 -4.26 -28.30
CA GLU A 39 -6.05 -4.90 -27.89
C GLU A 39 -7.21 -3.90 -27.78
N ARG A 40 -6.98 -2.73 -27.16
CA ARG A 40 -7.98 -1.65 -27.06
C ARG A 40 -8.39 -1.12 -28.43
N HIS A 41 -7.44 -0.93 -29.31
CA HIS A 41 -7.71 -0.46 -30.68
C HIS A 41 -8.56 -1.47 -31.45
N MET A 42 -8.19 -2.75 -31.40
CA MET A 42 -8.95 -3.84 -32.03
C MET A 42 -10.36 -3.95 -31.45
N ALA A 43 -10.51 -3.85 -30.14
CA ALA A 43 -11.79 -3.89 -29.47
C ALA A 43 -12.72 -2.75 -29.97
N ARG A 44 -12.20 -1.52 -30.10
CA ARG A 44 -12.96 -0.38 -30.62
C ARG A 44 -13.41 -0.59 -32.06
N LEU A 45 -12.52 -1.06 -32.92
CA LEU A 45 -12.84 -1.36 -34.33
C LEU A 45 -13.90 -2.46 -34.43
N THR A 46 -13.78 -3.53 -33.63
CA THR A 46 -14.75 -4.64 -33.61
C THR A 46 -16.11 -4.15 -33.12
N ALA A 47 -16.17 -3.38 -32.03
CA ALA A 47 -17.42 -2.82 -31.51
C ALA A 47 -18.11 -1.91 -32.52
N ALA A 48 -17.35 -0.99 -33.12
CA ALA A 48 -17.87 -0.10 -34.15
C ALA A 48 -18.42 -0.89 -35.35
N GLY A 49 -17.72 -1.95 -35.80
CA GLY A 49 -18.16 -2.81 -36.86
C GLY A 49 -19.45 -3.59 -36.58
N VAL A 50 -19.66 -4.03 -35.33
CA VAL A 50 -20.91 -4.71 -34.90
C VAL A 50 -22.08 -3.72 -34.92
N LEU A 51 -21.89 -2.52 -34.40
CA LEU A 51 -22.93 -1.49 -34.38
C LEU A 51 -23.28 -0.98 -35.77
N ALA A 52 -22.29 -0.81 -36.64
CA ALA A 52 -22.51 -0.40 -38.04
C ALA A 52 -23.31 -1.45 -38.84
N LYS A 53 -23.04 -2.72 -38.66
CA LYS A 53 -23.80 -3.82 -39.32
C LYS A 53 -25.27 -3.90 -38.91
N ALA A 54 -25.59 -3.45 -37.70
CA ALA A 54 -26.96 -3.47 -37.20
C ALA A 54 -27.80 -2.26 -37.62
N ARG A 55 -27.21 -1.29 -38.35
CA ARG A 55 -27.91 -0.10 -38.81
C ARG A 55 -28.24 -0.20 -40.29
N PRO A 56 -29.45 0.21 -40.66
CA PRO A 56 -29.72 0.43 -42.09
C PRO A 56 -28.83 1.59 -42.58
N LEU A 57 -28.21 1.42 -43.74
CA LEU A 57 -27.53 2.48 -44.47
C LEU A 57 -28.52 3.66 -44.69
N ASP A 58 -28.02 4.89 -44.65
CA ASP A 58 -28.82 6.06 -45.03
C ASP A 58 -29.27 5.99 -46.48
N ALA A 59 -30.12 6.90 -46.89
CA ALA A 59 -30.65 6.94 -48.28
C ALA A 59 -29.55 7.14 -49.36
N TRP A 60 -28.32 7.44 -48.95
CA TRP A 60 -27.16 7.72 -49.77
C TRP A 60 -26.07 6.64 -49.67
N GLY A 61 -26.26 5.61 -48.81
CA GLY A 61 -25.28 4.50 -48.66
C GLY A 61 -24.09 4.83 -47.78
N PHE A 62 -24.13 5.90 -47.00
CA PHE A 62 -23.10 6.26 -46.06
C PHE A 62 -23.40 5.70 -44.67
N ASP A 63 -22.36 5.31 -43.93
CA ASP A 63 -22.45 4.92 -42.52
C ASP A 63 -23.01 6.11 -41.70
N ALA A 64 -24.06 5.85 -40.94
CA ALA A 64 -24.64 6.87 -40.07
C ALA A 64 -23.60 7.37 -39.08
N ILE A 65 -23.56 8.69 -38.84
CA ILE A 65 -22.71 9.33 -37.83
C ILE A 65 -22.92 8.60 -36.47
N PRO A 66 -21.87 8.19 -35.75
CA PRO A 66 -22.02 7.51 -34.47
C PRO A 66 -22.90 8.31 -33.50
N ASN A 67 -23.99 7.71 -33.04
CA ASN A 67 -24.86 8.30 -32.02
C ASN A 67 -24.09 8.39 -30.70
N PRO A 68 -24.35 9.39 -29.83
CA PRO A 68 -23.83 9.40 -28.46
C PRO A 68 -24.02 8.07 -27.70
N ASP A 69 -25.16 7.42 -27.90
CA ASP A 69 -25.46 6.10 -27.30
C ASP A 69 -24.50 5.00 -27.75
N ASP A 70 -23.95 5.07 -28.98
CA ASP A 70 -22.99 4.09 -29.49
C ASP A 70 -21.65 4.18 -28.78
N ARG A 71 -21.21 5.38 -28.47
CA ARG A 71 -19.95 5.58 -27.71
C ARG A 71 -20.07 4.95 -26.33
N GLN A 72 -21.21 5.14 -25.68
CA GLN A 72 -21.45 4.53 -24.38
C GLN A 72 -21.46 2.98 -24.47
N ILE A 73 -22.15 2.40 -25.47
CA ILE A 73 -22.17 0.95 -25.70
C ILE A 73 -20.75 0.41 -25.97
N ILE A 74 -19.97 1.12 -26.81
CA ILE A 74 -18.59 0.74 -27.12
C ILE A 74 -17.72 0.75 -25.86
N ASP A 75 -17.75 1.86 -25.10
CA ASP A 75 -16.94 2.04 -23.92
C ASP A 75 -17.30 1.01 -22.83
N GLU A 76 -18.59 0.78 -22.60
CA GLU A 76 -19.06 -0.24 -21.64
C GLU A 76 -18.71 -1.67 -22.10
N ALA A 77 -18.82 -1.99 -23.39
CA ALA A 77 -18.45 -3.31 -23.91
C ALA A 77 -16.92 -3.54 -23.81
N ILE A 78 -16.12 -2.51 -24.12
CA ILE A 78 -14.66 -2.56 -23.96
C ILE A 78 -14.28 -2.73 -22.49
N ALA A 79 -14.89 -1.96 -21.60
CA ALA A 79 -14.68 -2.07 -20.17
C ALA A 79 -15.06 -3.47 -19.64
N GLN A 80 -16.11 -4.08 -20.19
CA GLN A 80 -16.51 -5.44 -19.83
C GLN A 80 -15.50 -6.50 -20.28
N VAL A 81 -14.86 -6.32 -21.44
CA VAL A 81 -13.95 -7.33 -22.04
C VAL A 81 -12.49 -7.06 -21.68
N LEU A 82 -12.02 -5.83 -21.80
CA LEU A 82 -10.63 -5.45 -21.60
C LEU A 82 -10.36 -4.74 -20.28
N GLY A 83 -11.40 -4.20 -19.65
CA GLY A 83 -11.30 -3.48 -18.40
C GLY A 83 -11.86 -4.26 -17.22
N LEU A 84 -12.12 -3.51 -16.17
CA LEU A 84 -12.73 -3.99 -14.93
C LEU A 84 -14.27 -3.84 -14.95
N GLY A 85 -14.85 -3.54 -16.12
CA GLY A 85 -16.29 -3.40 -16.31
C GLY A 85 -16.87 -2.28 -15.45
N ARG A 86 -18.00 -2.55 -14.79
CA ARG A 86 -18.68 -1.57 -13.90
C ARG A 86 -17.89 -1.23 -12.64
N LEU A 87 -16.72 -1.85 -12.43
CA LEU A 87 -15.82 -1.52 -11.33
C LEU A 87 -14.96 -0.28 -11.66
N GLU A 88 -14.66 -0.02 -12.95
CA GLU A 88 -13.83 1.12 -13.37
C GLU A 88 -14.30 2.48 -12.83
N PRO A 89 -15.60 2.86 -12.96
CA PRO A 89 -16.05 4.15 -12.43
C PRO A 89 -15.82 4.29 -10.91
N LEU A 90 -15.87 3.19 -10.14
CA LEU A 90 -15.59 3.21 -8.72
C LEU A 90 -14.09 3.32 -8.42
N LEU A 91 -13.25 2.81 -9.33
CA LEU A 91 -11.79 2.95 -9.23
C LEU A 91 -11.31 4.32 -9.73
N ASP A 92 -12.05 4.98 -10.59
CA ASP A 92 -11.72 6.32 -11.10
C ASP A 92 -12.17 7.44 -10.15
N ASP A 93 -13.16 7.17 -9.28
CA ASP A 93 -13.64 8.15 -8.31
C ASP A 93 -12.61 8.40 -7.21
N ASP A 94 -12.06 9.60 -7.19
CA ASP A 94 -11.00 10.04 -6.29
C ASP A 94 -11.42 10.09 -4.82
N GLU A 95 -12.71 10.20 -4.54
CA GLU A 95 -13.24 10.23 -3.19
C GLU A 95 -13.30 8.83 -2.53
N ILE A 96 -13.31 7.76 -3.33
CA ILE A 96 -13.44 6.40 -2.81
C ILE A 96 -12.08 5.88 -2.30
N SER A 97 -12.06 5.39 -1.06
CA SER A 97 -10.91 4.73 -0.42
C SER A 97 -11.01 3.22 -0.39
N ASP A 98 -12.20 2.68 -0.15
CA ASP A 98 -12.43 1.23 -0.08
C ASP A 98 -13.71 0.86 -0.83
N ILE A 99 -13.69 -0.29 -1.52
CA ILE A 99 -14.82 -0.84 -2.28
C ILE A 99 -15.08 -2.24 -1.75
N HIS A 100 -16.32 -2.51 -1.33
CA HIS A 100 -16.75 -3.80 -0.79
C HIS A 100 -17.86 -4.36 -1.65
N ILE A 101 -17.63 -5.51 -2.28
CA ILE A 101 -18.56 -6.19 -3.16
C ILE A 101 -18.82 -7.57 -2.58
N ARG A 102 -20.11 -7.96 -2.52
CA ARG A 102 -20.56 -9.26 -2.05
C ARG A 102 -21.60 -9.80 -3.02
N GLY A 103 -21.24 -10.83 -3.78
CA GLY A 103 -22.11 -11.41 -4.78
C GLY A 103 -22.74 -10.37 -5.70
N ASN A 104 -24.01 -10.50 -5.98
CA ASN A 104 -24.83 -9.57 -6.77
C ASN A 104 -25.57 -8.54 -5.92
N PHE A 105 -25.13 -8.27 -4.69
CA PHE A 105 -25.72 -7.26 -3.80
C PHE A 105 -25.17 -5.88 -4.13
N PRO A 106 -25.82 -4.80 -3.61
CA PRO A 106 -25.32 -3.45 -3.71
C PRO A 106 -23.86 -3.34 -3.20
N VAL A 107 -23.07 -2.54 -3.90
CA VAL A 107 -21.68 -2.30 -3.55
C VAL A 107 -21.58 -1.24 -2.46
N TRP A 108 -20.83 -1.50 -1.43
CA TRP A 108 -20.53 -0.53 -0.39
C TRP A 108 -19.18 0.11 -0.65
N VAL A 109 -19.17 1.42 -0.76
CA VAL A 109 -17.94 2.20 -0.86
C VAL A 109 -17.72 3.00 0.42
N LYS A 110 -16.46 3.15 0.80
CA LYS A 110 -16.04 4.05 1.86
C LYS A 110 -15.25 5.19 1.23
N THR A 111 -15.57 6.41 1.59
CA THR A 111 -14.87 7.59 1.12
C THR A 111 -13.70 7.94 2.04
N ARG A 112 -12.82 8.83 1.59
CA ARG A 112 -11.63 9.28 2.33
C ARG A 112 -11.96 9.97 3.66
N ASN A 113 -13.11 10.63 3.75
CA ASN A 113 -13.59 11.24 5.00
C ASN A 113 -14.26 10.24 5.95
N GLY A 114 -14.33 8.95 5.55
CA GLY A 114 -14.92 7.86 6.34
C GLY A 114 -16.41 7.64 6.13
N GLU A 115 -17.07 8.41 5.28
CA GLU A 115 -18.48 8.22 4.91
C GLU A 115 -18.65 6.91 4.15
N ARG A 116 -19.78 6.23 4.37
CA ARG A 116 -20.15 5.02 3.62
C ARG A 116 -21.33 5.32 2.71
N ARG A 117 -21.20 4.90 1.45
CA ARG A 117 -22.25 5.07 0.42
C ARG A 117 -22.55 3.73 -0.23
N GLU A 118 -23.79 3.56 -0.63
CA GLU A 118 -24.27 2.41 -1.38
C GLU A 118 -24.27 2.72 -2.87
N HIS A 119 -23.80 1.77 -3.67
CA HIS A 119 -23.83 1.80 -5.13
C HIS A 119 -24.62 0.61 -5.68
N PRO A 120 -25.23 0.72 -6.88
CA PRO A 120 -25.88 -0.40 -7.54
C PRO A 120 -24.92 -1.60 -7.70
N PRO A 121 -25.47 -2.83 -7.78
CA PRO A 121 -24.66 -4.02 -8.06
C PRO A 121 -23.88 -3.89 -9.36
N ILE A 122 -22.64 -4.33 -9.36
CA ILE A 122 -21.76 -4.34 -10.56
C ILE A 122 -21.89 -5.61 -11.39
N VAL A 123 -22.47 -6.67 -10.81
CA VAL A 123 -22.73 -7.97 -11.44
C VAL A 123 -24.19 -8.40 -11.18
N GLN A 124 -24.72 -9.31 -11.99
CA GLN A 124 -26.09 -9.84 -11.85
C GLN A 124 -26.14 -11.14 -11.05
N THR A 125 -25.04 -11.90 -11.03
CA THR A 125 -24.95 -13.20 -10.38
C THR A 125 -23.61 -13.37 -9.65
N ASP A 126 -23.58 -14.27 -8.67
CA ASP A 126 -22.35 -14.67 -7.97
C ASP A 126 -21.30 -15.25 -8.95
N ALA A 127 -21.74 -16.01 -9.95
CA ALA A 127 -20.86 -16.54 -10.97
C ALA A 127 -20.16 -15.44 -11.79
N GLU A 128 -20.88 -14.37 -12.14
CA GLU A 128 -20.29 -13.22 -12.83
C GLU A 128 -19.22 -12.52 -11.99
N LEU A 129 -19.41 -12.46 -10.66
CA LEU A 129 -18.38 -11.89 -9.77
C LEU A 129 -17.14 -12.77 -9.73
N VAL A 130 -17.29 -14.08 -9.63
CA VAL A 130 -16.15 -15.03 -9.68
C VAL A 130 -15.41 -14.90 -11.00
N ASP A 131 -16.12 -14.80 -12.13
CA ASP A 131 -15.50 -14.64 -13.44
C ASP A 131 -14.81 -13.26 -13.61
N LEU A 132 -15.36 -12.22 -13.03
CA LEU A 132 -14.70 -10.91 -12.97
C LEU A 132 -13.38 -11.01 -12.19
N ILE A 133 -13.39 -11.62 -11.02
CA ILE A 133 -12.19 -11.80 -10.19
C ILE A 133 -11.13 -12.63 -10.93
N ARG A 134 -11.52 -13.73 -11.59
CA ARG A 134 -10.62 -14.55 -12.42
C ARG A 134 -10.00 -13.76 -13.57
N ARG A 135 -10.79 -12.93 -14.26
CA ARG A 135 -10.26 -12.03 -15.31
C ARG A 135 -9.26 -11.03 -14.77
N ILE A 136 -9.52 -10.43 -13.61
CA ILE A 136 -8.59 -9.53 -12.94
C ILE A 136 -7.28 -10.28 -12.62
N ALA A 137 -7.39 -11.46 -12.03
CA ALA A 137 -6.24 -12.29 -11.67
C ALA A 137 -5.36 -12.63 -12.88
N SER A 138 -5.98 -13.05 -14.00
CA SER A 138 -5.25 -13.45 -15.20
C SER A 138 -4.59 -12.30 -15.95
N ARG A 139 -5.07 -11.06 -15.80
CA ARG A 139 -4.58 -9.89 -16.54
C ARG A 139 -3.62 -9.02 -15.73
N MET A 140 -3.88 -8.90 -14.43
CA MET A 140 -3.17 -7.98 -13.56
C MET A 140 -2.20 -8.70 -12.61
N GLY A 141 -2.32 -10.02 -12.49
CA GLY A 141 -1.38 -10.83 -11.74
C GLY A 141 -0.06 -10.95 -12.50
N HIS A 142 1.04 -10.52 -11.89
CA HIS A 142 2.40 -10.78 -12.41
C HIS A 142 2.74 -12.28 -12.48
N ARG A 143 1.78 -13.17 -12.08
CA ARG A 143 1.91 -14.64 -12.05
C ARG A 143 0.55 -15.30 -12.22
N GLU A 144 0.53 -16.53 -12.68
CA GLU A 144 -0.66 -17.39 -12.61
C GLU A 144 -1.08 -17.55 -11.15
N GLN A 145 -2.22 -16.96 -10.83
CA GLN A 145 -2.90 -17.15 -9.55
C GLN A 145 -4.21 -17.86 -9.80
N ARG A 146 -4.47 -18.90 -9.00
CA ARG A 146 -5.72 -19.66 -9.05
C ARG A 146 -6.75 -19.01 -8.15
N PHE A 147 -7.98 -18.95 -8.64
CA PHE A 147 -9.14 -18.60 -7.83
C PHE A 147 -10.22 -19.64 -8.15
N ASP A 148 -10.23 -20.70 -7.38
CA ASP A 148 -11.08 -21.87 -7.53
C ASP A 148 -11.41 -22.48 -6.14
N PRO A 149 -12.28 -23.53 -6.05
CA PRO A 149 -12.64 -24.13 -4.77
C PRO A 149 -11.45 -24.67 -3.94
N ALA A 150 -10.37 -25.07 -4.59
CA ALA A 150 -9.16 -25.52 -3.91
C ALA A 150 -8.27 -24.36 -3.43
N HIS A 151 -8.43 -23.18 -4.05
CA HIS A 151 -7.74 -21.94 -3.74
C HIS A 151 -8.79 -20.82 -3.60
N PRO A 152 -9.53 -20.79 -2.48
CA PRO A 152 -10.73 -19.96 -2.34
C PRO A 152 -10.44 -18.50 -2.05
N GLU A 153 -9.17 -18.11 -1.91
CA GLU A 153 -8.75 -16.73 -1.69
C GLU A 153 -7.79 -16.22 -2.76
N LEU A 154 -7.83 -14.93 -3.00
CA LEU A 154 -6.95 -14.24 -3.93
C LEU A 154 -6.52 -12.91 -3.34
N ASN A 155 -5.20 -12.66 -3.32
CA ASN A 155 -4.61 -11.39 -2.95
C ASN A 155 -3.81 -10.83 -4.13
N LEU A 156 -4.17 -9.64 -4.61
CA LEU A 156 -3.51 -8.99 -5.73
C LEU A 156 -3.21 -7.53 -5.41
N GLN A 157 -2.20 -7.00 -6.08
CA GLN A 157 -2.01 -5.57 -6.23
C GLN A 157 -2.39 -5.17 -7.66
N LEU A 158 -3.24 -4.15 -7.79
CA LEU A 158 -3.62 -3.57 -9.07
C LEU A 158 -2.51 -2.63 -9.58
N PRO A 159 -2.47 -2.33 -10.90
CA PRO A 159 -1.43 -1.45 -11.46
C PRO A 159 -1.38 -0.03 -10.86
N ASP A 160 -2.51 0.46 -10.33
CA ASP A 160 -2.61 1.73 -9.61
C ASP A 160 -2.09 1.66 -8.17
N GLY A 161 -1.56 0.51 -7.73
CA GLY A 161 -1.11 0.25 -6.36
C GLY A 161 -2.22 -0.19 -5.41
N SER A 162 -3.48 -0.21 -5.82
CA SER A 162 -4.60 -0.66 -4.98
C SER A 162 -4.47 -2.13 -4.62
N ARG A 163 -4.85 -2.50 -3.40
CA ARG A 163 -4.88 -3.89 -2.95
C ARG A 163 -6.25 -4.49 -3.21
N LEU A 164 -6.27 -5.66 -3.79
CA LEU A 164 -7.45 -6.45 -4.03
C LEU A 164 -7.38 -7.74 -3.22
N PHE A 165 -8.42 -8.00 -2.44
CA PHE A 165 -8.67 -9.28 -1.78
C PHE A 165 -9.97 -9.86 -2.30
N ALA A 166 -9.98 -11.14 -2.66
CA ALA A 166 -11.20 -11.86 -3.02
C ALA A 166 -11.28 -13.20 -2.30
N ALA A 167 -12.52 -13.64 -2.02
CA ALA A 167 -12.81 -14.94 -1.42
C ALA A 167 -14.06 -15.56 -2.05
N MET A 168 -14.07 -16.89 -2.17
CA MET A 168 -15.22 -17.68 -2.62
C MET A 168 -15.33 -18.96 -1.80
N GLU A 169 -16.54 -19.52 -1.67
CA GLU A 169 -16.87 -20.80 -0.99
C GLU A 169 -16.55 -20.88 0.51
N ILE A 170 -15.80 -19.96 1.07
CA ILE A 170 -15.57 -19.81 2.51
C ILE A 170 -16.47 -18.74 3.14
N SER A 171 -17.30 -18.10 2.33
CA SER A 171 -18.34 -17.13 2.70
C SER A 171 -19.64 -17.46 1.97
N SER A 172 -20.77 -16.93 2.46
CA SER A 172 -22.10 -17.19 1.87
C SER A 172 -22.23 -16.75 0.40
N HIS A 173 -21.43 -15.80 -0.02
CA HIS A 173 -21.34 -15.26 -1.38
C HIS A 173 -19.90 -14.92 -1.70
N PRO A 174 -19.47 -14.95 -2.99
CA PRO A 174 -18.16 -14.44 -3.37
C PRO A 174 -17.99 -13.00 -2.91
N THR A 175 -16.83 -12.69 -2.42
CA THR A 175 -16.51 -11.36 -1.88
C THR A 175 -15.30 -10.79 -2.60
N LEU A 176 -15.37 -9.51 -2.92
CA LEU A 176 -14.25 -8.73 -3.48
C LEU A 176 -14.12 -7.44 -2.68
N VAL A 177 -12.94 -7.21 -2.14
CA VAL A 177 -12.60 -5.99 -1.39
C VAL A 177 -11.42 -5.33 -2.08
N ILE A 178 -11.56 -4.05 -2.41
CA ILE A 178 -10.46 -3.26 -2.97
C ILE A 178 -10.18 -2.11 -2.03
N ARG A 179 -8.94 -2.01 -1.59
CA ARG A 179 -8.43 -0.88 -0.83
C ARG A 179 -7.53 -0.07 -1.74
N ARG A 180 -7.95 1.16 -2.01
CA ARG A 180 -7.22 2.06 -2.90
C ARG A 180 -6.04 2.67 -2.18
N HIS A 181 -4.87 2.52 -2.78
CA HIS A 181 -3.66 3.20 -2.36
C HIS A 181 -3.33 4.31 -3.33
N ARG A 182 -3.20 5.52 -2.82
CA ARG A 182 -2.67 6.64 -3.58
C ARG A 182 -1.36 7.07 -2.96
N PHE A 183 -0.37 7.15 -3.81
CA PHE A 183 0.94 7.64 -3.44
C PHE A 183 0.90 9.16 -3.43
N GLU A 184 0.44 9.74 -2.31
CA GLU A 184 0.51 11.17 -2.11
C GLU A 184 1.85 11.53 -1.46
N PHE A 185 2.49 12.57 -1.96
CA PHE A 185 3.64 13.16 -1.28
C PHE A 185 3.21 13.60 0.12
N SER A 186 3.98 13.22 1.11
CA SER A 186 3.71 13.59 2.50
C SER A 186 4.93 14.32 3.05
N ALA A 187 4.74 15.59 3.42
CA ALA A 187 5.77 16.38 4.10
C ALA A 187 5.38 16.59 5.57
N ILE A 188 6.38 16.74 6.44
CA ILE A 188 6.14 17.05 7.87
C ILE A 188 5.30 18.32 8.02
N SER A 189 5.53 19.35 7.21
CA SER A 189 4.75 20.60 7.22
C SER A 189 3.25 20.36 6.98
N GLN A 190 2.91 19.49 6.03
CA GLN A 190 1.51 19.13 5.76
C GLN A 190 0.87 18.38 6.93
N LEU A 191 1.64 17.57 7.66
CA LEU A 191 1.14 16.86 8.84
C LEU A 191 0.92 17.82 10.01
N VAL A 192 1.74 18.86 10.14
CA VAL A 192 1.54 19.97 11.09
C VAL A 192 0.26 20.74 10.75
N GLU A 193 0.07 21.12 9.47
CA GLU A 193 -1.15 21.79 9.00
C GLU A 193 -2.42 20.94 9.26
N ARG A 194 -2.33 19.62 9.11
CA ARG A 194 -3.41 18.67 9.41
C ARG A 194 -3.55 18.38 10.92
N GLN A 195 -2.83 19.07 11.77
CA GLN A 195 -2.86 18.93 13.23
C GLN A 195 -2.49 17.53 13.77
N MET A 196 -1.73 16.76 12.99
CA MET A 196 -1.19 15.47 13.45
C MET A 196 -0.12 15.69 14.53
N MET A 197 0.59 16.81 14.47
CA MET A 197 1.62 17.19 15.44
C MET A 197 1.80 18.70 15.46
N GLU A 198 2.42 19.19 16.52
CA GLU A 198 2.86 20.56 16.63
C GLU A 198 4.14 20.80 15.83
N SER A 199 4.42 22.06 15.44
CA SER A 199 5.61 22.41 14.65
C SER A 199 6.92 22.00 15.33
N GLU A 200 6.98 22.08 16.67
CA GLU A 200 8.14 21.66 17.46
C GLU A 200 8.40 20.14 17.32
N VAL A 201 7.34 19.32 17.37
CA VAL A 201 7.42 17.86 17.15
C VAL A 201 7.86 17.56 15.72
N GLY A 202 7.35 18.31 14.74
CA GLY A 202 7.80 18.21 13.36
C GLY A 202 9.30 18.49 13.20
N SER A 203 9.77 19.56 13.82
CA SER A 203 11.20 19.94 13.81
C SER A 203 12.08 18.90 14.49
N PHE A 204 11.61 18.34 15.61
CA PHE A 204 12.28 17.23 16.30
C PHE A 204 12.42 15.99 15.38
N LEU A 205 11.34 15.57 14.74
CA LEU A 205 11.34 14.40 13.87
C LEU A 205 12.24 14.60 12.65
N ALA A 206 12.18 15.76 12.02
CA ALA A 206 13.07 16.10 10.91
C ALA A 206 14.55 16.02 11.33
N ALA A 207 14.90 16.61 12.50
CA ALA A 207 16.25 16.54 13.04
C ALA A 207 16.66 15.10 13.40
N ALA A 208 15.75 14.29 13.94
CA ALA A 208 16.00 12.89 14.25
C ALA A 208 16.34 12.08 12.99
N VAL A 209 15.58 12.25 11.90
CA VAL A 209 15.86 11.60 10.62
C VAL A 209 17.20 12.04 10.05
N ARG A 210 17.46 13.35 9.99
CA ARG A 210 18.72 13.92 9.48
C ARG A 210 19.94 13.51 10.34
N SER A 211 19.72 13.26 11.64
CA SER A 211 20.75 12.74 12.55
C SER A 211 20.92 11.23 12.48
N ARG A 212 20.30 10.57 11.49
CA ARG A 212 20.33 9.11 11.31
C ARG A 212 19.87 8.34 12.55
N LYS A 213 18.79 8.79 13.21
CA LYS A 213 18.19 8.06 14.32
C LYS A 213 17.26 6.97 13.81
N ASN A 214 17.36 5.78 14.38
CA ASN A 214 16.43 4.69 14.10
C ASN A 214 15.10 4.96 14.80
N ILE A 215 14.00 4.94 14.04
CA ILE A 215 12.68 5.35 14.52
C ILE A 215 11.65 4.25 14.26
N ILE A 216 10.88 3.91 15.30
CA ILE A 216 9.69 3.09 15.16
C ILE A 216 8.45 3.98 15.25
N VAL A 217 7.59 3.93 14.24
CA VAL A 217 6.29 4.58 14.25
C VAL A 217 5.23 3.56 14.68
N ALA A 218 4.64 3.76 15.86
CA ALA A 218 3.69 2.85 16.47
C ALA A 218 2.27 3.44 16.51
N GLY A 219 1.26 2.59 16.50
CA GLY A 219 -0.15 3.01 16.63
C GLY A 219 -1.13 1.97 16.10
N GLY A 220 -2.41 2.20 16.30
CA GLY A 220 -3.51 1.34 15.83
C GLY A 220 -3.67 1.31 14.31
N THR A 221 -4.61 0.49 13.82
CA THR A 221 -4.99 0.46 12.40
C THR A 221 -5.61 1.79 11.98
N GLY A 222 -5.17 2.33 10.83
CA GLY A 222 -5.69 3.60 10.30
C GLY A 222 -5.24 4.85 11.07
N SER A 223 -4.31 4.73 12.03
CA SER A 223 -3.79 5.88 12.81
C SER A 223 -2.90 6.83 11.99
N GLY A 224 -2.43 6.43 10.80
CA GLY A 224 -1.58 7.27 9.96
C GLY A 224 -0.09 6.95 10.05
N LYS A 225 0.29 5.76 10.55
CA LYS A 225 1.69 5.30 10.64
C LYS A 225 2.44 5.41 9.31
N THR A 226 1.87 4.83 8.25
CA THR A 226 2.48 4.85 6.91
C THR A 226 2.59 6.28 6.36
N THR A 227 1.61 7.13 6.66
CA THR A 227 1.64 8.55 6.25
C THR A 227 2.77 9.31 6.95
N LEU A 228 2.94 9.09 8.28
CA LEU A 228 4.07 9.67 9.01
C LEU A 228 5.40 9.10 8.50
N LEU A 229 5.49 7.78 8.29
CA LEU A 229 6.71 7.15 7.77
C LEU A 229 7.12 7.75 6.42
N ARG A 230 6.17 7.98 5.50
CA ARG A 230 6.43 8.68 4.22
C ARG A 230 6.99 10.09 4.45
N ALA A 231 6.39 10.85 5.37
CA ALA A 231 6.87 12.19 5.68
C ALA A 231 8.28 12.19 6.28
N LEU A 232 8.62 11.16 7.07
CA LEU A 232 9.97 10.98 7.59
C LEU A 232 10.97 10.58 6.49
N ILE A 233 10.57 9.71 5.55
CA ILE A 233 11.40 9.35 4.40
C ILE A 233 11.78 10.60 3.60
N ASN A 234 10.87 11.53 3.40
CA ASN A 234 11.14 12.77 2.67
C ASN A 234 12.15 13.71 3.37
N GLU A 235 12.46 13.50 4.64
CA GLU A 235 13.53 14.21 5.35
C GLU A 235 14.92 13.56 5.17
N ILE A 236 15.01 12.41 4.51
CA ILE A 236 16.26 11.74 4.17
C ILE A 236 16.96 12.50 3.05
N GLY A 237 18.27 12.64 3.14
CA GLY A 237 19.06 13.30 2.10
C GLY A 237 18.96 12.59 0.73
N PRO A 238 18.91 13.36 -0.39
CA PRO A 238 18.69 12.79 -1.73
C PRO A 238 19.83 11.90 -2.23
N LEU A 239 21.00 11.96 -1.60
CA LEU A 239 22.18 11.15 -1.95
C LEU A 239 22.31 9.90 -1.08
N GLU A 240 21.38 9.66 -0.15
CA GLU A 240 21.37 8.46 0.67
C GLU A 240 20.63 7.34 -0.06
N ARG A 241 21.24 6.17 -0.11
CA ARG A 241 20.64 4.97 -0.71
C ARG A 241 19.61 4.38 0.24
N ILE A 242 18.36 4.24 -0.26
CA ILE A 242 17.23 3.75 0.52
C ILE A 242 16.77 2.39 -0.05
N VAL A 243 16.63 1.39 0.82
CA VAL A 243 15.95 0.14 0.48
C VAL A 243 14.69 0.03 1.31
N THR A 244 13.52 -0.03 0.65
CA THR A 244 12.24 -0.26 1.32
C THR A 244 11.82 -1.72 1.22
N ILE A 245 11.15 -2.22 2.25
CA ILE A 245 10.67 -3.60 2.35
C ILE A 245 9.22 -3.57 2.78
N GLU A 246 8.35 -4.11 1.95
CA GLU A 246 6.91 -4.01 2.14
C GLU A 246 6.19 -5.33 1.82
N ASP A 247 5.07 -5.55 2.49
CA ASP A 247 4.16 -6.64 2.14
C ASP A 247 3.42 -6.35 0.83
N ALA A 248 2.99 -5.11 0.66
CA ALA A 248 2.58 -4.54 -0.61
C ALA A 248 3.04 -3.09 -0.67
N TYR A 249 3.38 -2.59 -1.84
CA TYR A 249 3.87 -1.23 -2.02
C TYR A 249 2.86 -0.20 -1.49
N GLU A 250 3.16 0.40 -0.36
CA GLU A 250 2.41 1.47 0.28
C GLU A 250 3.22 2.76 0.40
N LEU A 251 4.53 2.65 0.53
CA LEU A 251 5.41 3.81 0.70
C LEU A 251 5.51 4.63 -0.58
N GLY A 252 5.50 3.97 -1.74
CA GLY A 252 5.43 4.62 -3.04
C GLY A 252 6.69 5.42 -3.38
N ILE A 253 7.86 4.99 -2.90
CA ILE A 253 9.12 5.71 -3.14
C ILE A 253 9.43 5.82 -4.63
N ASP A 254 9.05 4.83 -5.44
CA ASP A 254 9.21 4.83 -6.91
C ASP A 254 8.49 5.99 -7.61
N HIS A 255 7.44 6.57 -6.98
CA HIS A 255 6.73 7.72 -7.52
C HIS A 255 7.43 9.06 -7.24
N PHE A 256 8.46 9.06 -6.40
CA PHE A 256 9.19 10.25 -5.94
C PHE A 256 10.69 10.17 -6.27
N GLN A 257 11.04 9.60 -7.43
CA GLN A 257 12.43 9.38 -7.87
C GLN A 257 13.29 10.66 -7.86
N SER A 258 12.69 11.83 -8.08
CA SER A 258 13.43 13.10 -8.02
C SER A 258 13.90 13.45 -6.60
N ALA A 259 13.19 12.97 -5.57
CA ALA A 259 13.56 13.19 -4.17
C ALA A 259 14.59 12.16 -3.68
N HIS A 260 14.48 10.93 -4.17
CA HIS A 260 15.31 9.79 -3.77
C HIS A 260 15.74 9.00 -5.01
N PRO A 261 16.75 9.48 -5.77
CA PRO A 261 17.15 8.86 -7.03
C PRO A 261 17.80 7.48 -6.85
N ASP A 262 18.45 7.22 -5.72
CA ASP A 262 19.09 5.94 -5.41
C ASP A 262 18.26 5.16 -4.38
N HIS A 263 17.28 4.39 -4.89
CA HIS A 263 16.43 3.56 -4.06
C HIS A 263 16.08 2.24 -4.72
N ASP A 264 15.74 1.26 -3.89
CA ASP A 264 15.09 0.01 -4.29
C ASP A 264 13.87 -0.25 -3.42
N ALA A 265 12.74 -0.58 -4.04
CA ALA A 265 11.53 -0.99 -3.36
C ALA A 265 11.35 -2.51 -3.49
N LEU A 266 11.38 -3.22 -2.37
CA LEU A 266 11.23 -4.67 -2.30
C LEU A 266 9.85 -5.03 -1.75
N GLN A 267 9.20 -6.01 -2.40
CA GLN A 267 7.89 -6.52 -1.99
C GLN A 267 7.95 -8.02 -1.73
N THR A 268 7.21 -8.49 -0.72
CA THR A 268 7.01 -9.91 -0.47
C THR A 268 6.40 -10.61 -1.67
N ARG A 269 6.62 -11.89 -1.74
CA ARG A 269 6.10 -12.74 -2.79
C ARG A 269 5.50 -13.98 -2.18
N THR A 270 4.21 -14.19 -2.39
CA THR A 270 3.55 -15.43 -2.02
C THR A 270 4.07 -16.61 -2.84
N ALA A 271 4.00 -17.81 -2.29
CA ALA A 271 4.32 -19.03 -3.01
C ALA A 271 3.45 -19.17 -4.27
N ASN A 272 4.00 -19.82 -5.31
CA ASN A 272 3.22 -20.19 -6.49
C ASN A 272 2.25 -21.36 -6.19
N ILE A 273 1.52 -21.81 -7.19
CA ILE A 273 0.55 -22.92 -7.10
C ILE A 273 1.17 -24.26 -6.65
N GLU A 274 2.48 -24.39 -6.76
CA GLU A 274 3.25 -25.57 -6.31
C GLU A 274 3.84 -25.39 -4.91
N GLY A 275 3.48 -24.30 -4.22
CA GLY A 275 4.01 -23.96 -2.90
C GLY A 275 5.47 -23.48 -2.91
N GLN A 276 6.00 -23.07 -4.07
CA GLN A 276 7.39 -22.67 -4.24
C GLN A 276 7.55 -21.17 -4.50
N GLY A 277 8.75 -20.68 -4.21
CA GLY A 277 9.16 -19.34 -4.57
C GLY A 277 8.59 -18.25 -3.66
N GLU A 278 8.12 -18.58 -2.46
CA GLU A 278 7.80 -17.60 -1.43
C GLU A 278 9.04 -16.76 -1.07
N ILE A 279 8.84 -15.47 -0.88
CA ILE A 279 9.84 -14.53 -0.36
C ILE A 279 9.16 -13.73 0.75
N THR A 280 9.58 -13.98 1.98
CA THR A 280 9.02 -13.34 3.16
C THR A 280 9.64 -11.96 3.44
N MET A 281 9.01 -11.16 4.31
CA MET A 281 9.60 -9.92 4.83
C MET A 281 10.99 -10.14 5.45
N ALA A 282 11.17 -11.26 6.17
CA ALA A 282 12.44 -11.62 6.78
C ALA A 282 13.52 -11.94 5.73
N ASP A 283 13.15 -12.59 4.63
CA ASP A 283 14.07 -12.83 3.50
C ASP A 283 14.51 -11.54 2.85
N LEU A 284 13.54 -10.66 2.54
CA LEU A 284 13.80 -9.36 1.94
C LEU A 284 14.71 -8.50 2.83
N THR A 285 14.48 -8.51 4.15
CA THR A 285 15.32 -7.75 5.08
C THR A 285 16.75 -8.25 5.08
N ARG A 286 16.96 -9.58 5.00
CA ARG A 286 18.31 -10.16 4.85
C ARG A 286 18.97 -9.86 3.51
N MET A 287 18.16 -9.80 2.43
CA MET A 287 18.64 -9.41 1.09
C MET A 287 19.04 -7.94 1.05
N ALA A 288 18.21 -7.05 1.63
CA ALA A 288 18.47 -5.63 1.69
C ALA A 288 19.84 -5.29 2.29
N LEU A 289 20.28 -6.00 3.33
CA LEU A 289 21.60 -5.83 3.94
C LEU A 289 22.79 -6.12 3.00
N ARG A 290 22.55 -6.76 1.86
CA ARG A 290 23.56 -7.02 0.82
C ARG A 290 23.49 -6.05 -0.34
N MET A 291 22.56 -5.09 -0.30
CA MET A 291 22.34 -4.11 -1.34
C MET A 291 23.04 -2.77 -1.07
N ASP A 292 23.95 -2.75 -0.08
CA ASP A 292 24.70 -1.57 0.37
C ASP A 292 23.78 -0.37 0.71
N PRO A 293 22.74 -0.56 1.54
CA PRO A 293 21.81 0.52 1.88
C PRO A 293 22.43 1.47 2.92
N ASP A 294 22.22 2.77 2.73
CA ASP A 294 22.41 3.73 3.81
C ASP A 294 21.30 3.60 4.85
N ARG A 295 20.07 3.33 4.39
CA ARG A 295 18.88 3.16 5.23
C ARG A 295 18.00 2.02 4.77
N VAL A 296 17.51 1.25 5.72
CA VAL A 296 16.51 0.20 5.49
C VAL A 296 15.18 0.63 6.10
N ILE A 297 14.13 0.68 5.28
CA ILE A 297 12.80 1.10 5.70
C ILE A 297 11.87 -0.10 5.60
N VAL A 298 11.36 -0.59 6.74
CA VAL A 298 10.39 -1.68 6.77
C VAL A 298 8.98 -1.10 6.91
N GLY A 299 8.14 -1.28 5.90
CA GLY A 299 6.79 -0.71 5.84
C GLY A 299 5.98 -1.04 7.09
N GLU A 300 5.97 -2.30 7.51
CA GLU A 300 5.35 -2.74 8.76
C GLU A 300 6.01 -4.01 9.29
N VAL A 301 6.23 -4.04 10.60
CA VAL A 301 6.76 -5.21 11.32
C VAL A 301 5.60 -5.94 12.02
N ARG A 302 5.41 -7.22 11.67
CA ARG A 302 4.31 -8.06 12.16
C ARG A 302 4.76 -9.41 12.69
N GLY A 303 6.03 -9.78 12.52
CA GLY A 303 6.53 -11.12 12.84
C GLY A 303 8.05 -11.24 12.84
N GLY A 304 8.53 -12.34 12.30
CA GLY A 304 9.95 -12.74 12.34
C GLY A 304 10.94 -11.80 11.68
N GLU A 305 10.50 -10.90 10.81
CA GLU A 305 11.30 -9.83 10.21
C GLU A 305 11.83 -8.82 11.23
N ALA A 306 11.25 -8.79 12.45
CA ALA A 306 11.73 -7.96 13.54
C ALA A 306 13.21 -8.22 13.85
N PHE A 307 13.66 -9.48 13.82
CA PHE A 307 15.03 -9.82 14.16
C PHE A 307 16.05 -9.30 13.12
N PRO A 308 15.94 -9.62 11.81
CA PRO A 308 16.88 -9.07 10.83
C PRO A 308 16.77 -7.54 10.70
N MET A 309 15.63 -6.93 10.98
CA MET A 309 15.49 -5.46 11.02
C MET A 309 16.31 -4.86 12.18
N LEU A 310 16.21 -5.43 13.39
CA LEU A 310 17.00 -4.96 14.54
C LEU A 310 18.50 -5.13 14.28
N LEU A 311 18.91 -6.22 13.61
CA LEU A 311 20.30 -6.38 13.18
C LEU A 311 20.72 -5.27 12.19
N ALA A 312 19.89 -4.97 11.19
CA ALA A 312 20.15 -3.86 10.26
C ALA A 312 20.37 -2.54 11.01
N MET A 313 19.47 -2.22 11.93
CA MET A 313 19.51 -0.99 12.75
C MET A 313 20.73 -0.90 13.67
N SER A 314 21.32 -2.03 14.08
CA SER A 314 22.46 -2.10 15.01
C SER A 314 23.81 -2.22 14.32
N GLN A 315 23.87 -2.57 13.04
CA GLN A 315 25.12 -2.91 12.33
C GLN A 315 25.64 -1.84 11.37
N GLY A 316 25.19 -0.59 11.51
CA GLY A 316 25.71 0.53 10.72
C GLY A 316 24.70 1.22 9.81
N ASN A 317 23.53 0.62 9.54
CA ASN A 317 22.45 1.25 8.76
C ASN A 317 21.60 2.18 9.65
N ASN A 318 22.26 3.09 10.36
CA ASN A 318 21.60 4.06 11.23
C ASN A 318 20.70 4.99 10.44
N GLY A 319 19.52 5.31 10.99
CA GLY A 319 18.48 6.08 10.34
C GLY A 319 17.44 5.20 9.65
N SER A 320 17.49 3.88 9.89
CA SER A 320 16.46 2.94 9.48
C SER A 320 15.16 3.17 10.25
N MET A 321 14.04 2.90 9.61
CA MET A 321 12.72 3.17 10.18
C MET A 321 11.75 2.04 9.87
N CYS A 322 10.74 1.88 10.72
CA CYS A 322 9.64 0.96 10.46
C CYS A 322 8.33 1.43 11.09
N THR A 323 7.22 0.80 10.70
CA THR A 323 5.98 0.89 11.47
C THR A 323 5.69 -0.39 12.24
N LEU A 324 4.93 -0.28 13.32
CA LEU A 324 4.51 -1.39 14.14
C LEU A 324 3.12 -1.11 14.76
N HIS A 325 2.25 -2.11 14.78
CA HIS A 325 0.98 -2.00 15.49
C HIS A 325 1.20 -2.11 17.00
N ALA A 326 0.88 -1.04 17.75
CA ALA A 326 0.94 -1.04 19.19
C ALA A 326 -0.03 0.00 19.80
N ASP A 327 -0.52 -0.28 21.00
CA ASP A 327 -1.48 0.58 21.69
C ASP A 327 -0.82 1.71 22.50
N SER A 328 0.50 1.68 22.63
CA SER A 328 1.33 2.71 23.25
C SER A 328 2.77 2.59 22.79
N ALA A 329 3.58 3.62 23.00
CA ALA A 329 5.02 3.56 22.72
C ALA A 329 5.73 2.46 23.54
N ARG A 330 5.33 2.26 24.79
CA ARG A 330 5.91 1.23 25.66
C ARG A 330 5.56 -0.19 25.24
N SER A 331 4.36 -0.41 24.71
CA SER A 331 3.94 -1.75 24.26
C SER A 331 4.66 -2.24 23.00
N VAL A 332 5.44 -1.39 22.34
CA VAL A 332 6.33 -1.77 21.23
C VAL A 332 7.38 -2.79 21.67
N PHE A 333 7.99 -2.61 22.84
CA PHE A 333 9.10 -3.44 23.29
C PHE A 333 8.71 -4.90 23.53
N PRO A 334 7.66 -5.22 24.32
CA PRO A 334 7.25 -6.61 24.47
C PRO A 334 6.73 -7.23 23.17
N LYS A 335 6.16 -6.44 22.25
CA LYS A 335 5.79 -6.95 20.92
C LYS A 335 7.00 -7.31 20.07
N LEU A 336 8.03 -6.47 20.03
CA LEU A 336 9.28 -6.80 19.35
C LEU A 336 9.91 -8.07 19.90
N LEU A 337 9.94 -8.21 21.22
CA LEU A 337 10.44 -9.42 21.88
C LEU A 337 9.63 -10.66 21.43
N ALA A 338 8.31 -10.57 21.39
CA ALA A 338 7.45 -11.65 20.91
C ALA A 338 7.73 -11.98 19.43
N TYR A 339 7.86 -10.98 18.55
CA TYR A 339 8.16 -11.19 17.14
C TYR A 339 9.54 -11.84 16.90
N VAL A 340 10.56 -11.41 17.65
CA VAL A 340 11.88 -12.05 17.60
C VAL A 340 11.80 -13.51 18.08
N SER A 341 11.00 -13.79 19.10
CA SER A 341 10.76 -15.15 19.58
C SER A 341 10.05 -16.03 18.55
N MET A 342 9.11 -15.46 17.79
CA MET A 342 8.43 -16.17 16.68
C MET A 342 9.40 -16.58 15.56
N ALA A 343 10.49 -15.85 15.36
CA ALA A 343 11.54 -16.20 14.40
C ALA A 343 12.37 -17.43 14.82
N SER A 344 12.07 -18.04 15.96
CA SER A 344 12.77 -19.23 16.51
C SER A 344 14.30 -19.06 16.56
N THR A 345 14.77 -17.86 16.89
CA THR A 345 16.19 -17.50 16.86
C THR A 345 17.02 -18.19 17.96
N GLY A 346 16.36 -18.71 19.00
CA GLY A 346 17.03 -19.30 20.17
C GLY A 346 17.82 -18.29 21.02
N VAL A 347 17.71 -16.99 20.73
CA VAL A 347 18.42 -15.92 21.43
C VAL A 347 17.73 -15.67 22.78
N PRO A 348 18.48 -15.60 23.91
CA PRO A 348 17.91 -15.28 25.21
C PRO A 348 17.24 -13.91 25.25
N THR A 349 16.16 -13.77 26.03
CA THR A 349 15.39 -12.51 26.19
C THR A 349 16.27 -11.31 26.52
N GLU A 350 17.23 -11.46 27.42
CA GLU A 350 18.17 -10.41 27.82
C GLU A 350 19.00 -9.92 26.63
N THR A 351 19.48 -10.84 25.79
CA THR A 351 20.24 -10.50 24.57
C THR A 351 19.37 -9.79 23.54
N VAL A 352 18.10 -10.20 23.40
CA VAL A 352 17.14 -9.51 22.53
C VAL A 352 16.88 -8.09 23.04
N ASN A 353 16.71 -7.90 24.36
CA ASN A 353 16.53 -6.57 24.93
C ASN A 353 17.75 -5.66 24.72
N LEU A 354 18.96 -6.20 24.88
CA LEU A 354 20.19 -5.46 24.57
C LEU A 354 20.24 -5.07 23.07
N LEU A 355 19.83 -5.97 22.17
CA LEU A 355 19.74 -5.69 20.75
C LEU A 355 18.70 -4.57 20.47
N ILE A 356 17.50 -4.64 21.05
CA ILE A 356 16.47 -3.62 20.93
C ILE A 356 17.00 -2.27 21.42
N ALA A 357 17.63 -2.22 22.60
CA ALA A 357 18.15 -0.99 23.18
C ALA A 357 19.29 -0.37 22.36
N SER A 358 20.13 -1.19 21.71
CA SER A 358 21.20 -0.71 20.85
C SER A 358 20.70 -0.29 19.45
N ALA A 359 19.62 -0.90 18.97
CA ALA A 359 19.11 -0.69 17.62
C ALA A 359 18.17 0.52 17.54
N ILE A 360 17.30 0.74 18.52
CA ILE A 360 16.22 1.71 18.46
C ILE A 360 16.60 2.97 19.23
N HIS A 361 16.40 4.14 18.61
CA HIS A 361 16.63 5.43 19.28
C HIS A 361 15.31 6.04 19.75
N PHE A 362 14.27 6.03 18.91
CA PHE A 362 12.99 6.63 19.22
C PHE A 362 11.82 5.71 18.85
N VAL A 363 10.78 5.76 19.69
CA VAL A 363 9.47 5.21 19.41
C VAL A 363 8.47 6.35 19.41
N VAL A 364 7.78 6.55 18.29
CA VAL A 364 6.76 7.60 18.09
C VAL A 364 5.40 6.93 18.04
N HIS A 365 4.51 7.29 18.97
CA HIS A 365 3.16 6.72 19.02
C HIS A 365 2.12 7.68 18.46
N ILE A 366 1.25 7.13 17.56
CA ILE A 366 0.15 7.87 16.92
C ILE A 366 -1.18 7.22 17.32
N GLU A 367 -2.13 8.06 17.67
CA GLU A 367 -3.49 7.65 18.01
C GLU A 367 -4.53 8.47 17.23
N VAL A 368 -5.72 7.91 17.04
CA VAL A 368 -6.89 8.63 16.54
C VAL A 368 -7.73 9.05 17.75
N ARG A 369 -7.82 10.35 17.99
CA ARG A 369 -8.68 10.95 19.04
C ARG A 369 -9.65 11.93 18.39
N ASP A 370 -10.91 11.82 18.70
CA ASP A 370 -11.95 12.71 18.15
C ASP A 370 -11.87 12.83 16.61
N ASN A 371 -11.64 11.72 15.94
CA ASN A 371 -11.46 11.61 14.47
C ASN A 371 -10.22 12.37 13.93
N VAL A 372 -9.32 12.82 14.79
CA VAL A 372 -8.05 13.46 14.41
C VAL A 372 -6.89 12.53 14.73
N ARG A 373 -5.98 12.34 13.78
CA ARG A 373 -4.75 11.58 13.98
C ARG A 373 -3.72 12.45 14.67
N ARG A 374 -3.17 12.00 15.83
CA ARG A 374 -2.20 12.79 16.58
C ARG A 374 -1.05 11.94 17.09
N ILE A 375 0.16 12.51 17.06
CA ILE A 375 1.29 11.97 17.82
C ILE A 375 0.99 12.23 19.29
N THR A 376 0.89 11.16 20.07
CA THR A 376 0.52 11.24 21.50
C THR A 376 1.71 11.12 22.42
N SER A 377 2.76 10.39 22.03
CA SER A 377 3.99 10.30 22.80
C SER A 377 5.20 9.98 21.95
N ILE A 378 6.38 10.39 22.43
CA ILE A 378 7.68 10.00 21.89
C ILE A 378 8.54 9.50 23.04
N HIS A 379 9.09 8.29 22.87
CA HIS A 379 10.03 7.70 23.82
C HIS A 379 11.44 7.65 23.24
N GLU A 380 12.43 8.14 23.97
CA GLU A 380 13.85 7.89 23.73
C GLU A 380 14.25 6.57 24.41
N VAL A 381 14.81 5.63 23.66
CA VAL A 381 15.34 4.39 24.22
C VAL A 381 16.70 4.69 24.83
N VAL A 382 16.87 4.29 26.08
CA VAL A 382 18.05 4.66 26.88
C VAL A 382 19.01 3.47 27.05
N ASP A 383 18.47 2.32 27.47
CA ASP A 383 19.25 1.14 27.82
C ASP A 383 18.34 -0.09 27.96
N ALA A 384 18.92 -1.23 28.28
CA ALA A 384 18.19 -2.40 28.73
C ALA A 384 18.68 -2.80 30.14
N ASP A 385 17.72 -3.05 31.06
CA ASP A 385 17.98 -3.59 32.38
C ASP A 385 17.45 -5.02 32.47
N GLY A 386 18.32 -5.99 32.12
CA GLY A 386 17.95 -7.39 32.10
C GLY A 386 16.74 -7.69 31.20
N THR A 387 15.59 -7.91 31.81
CA THR A 387 14.35 -8.27 31.12
C THR A 387 13.52 -7.07 30.63
N ALA A 388 13.95 -5.84 30.89
CA ALA A 388 13.19 -4.62 30.59
C ALA A 388 13.99 -3.64 29.73
N ILE A 389 13.29 -2.94 28.83
CA ILE A 389 13.83 -1.80 28.09
C ILE A 389 13.61 -0.53 28.93
N VAL A 390 14.68 0.23 29.11
CA VAL A 390 14.64 1.54 29.76
C VAL A 390 14.42 2.61 28.69
N SER A 391 13.32 3.35 28.81
CA SER A 391 13.00 4.44 27.88
C SER A 391 12.45 5.65 28.63
N ASN A 392 12.78 6.86 28.16
CA ASN A 392 12.26 8.11 28.68
C ASN A 392 11.16 8.63 27.74
N GLU A 393 10.01 8.99 28.29
CA GLU A 393 8.98 9.73 27.56
C GLU A 393 9.44 11.18 27.41
N VAL A 394 9.94 11.52 26.21
CA VAL A 394 10.50 12.85 25.91
C VAL A 394 9.45 13.83 25.39
N TYR A 395 8.30 13.34 24.96
CA TYR A 395 7.14 14.13 24.58
C TYR A 395 5.85 13.39 24.93
N SER A 396 4.87 14.11 25.49
CA SER A 396 3.52 13.60 25.75
C SER A 396 2.47 14.68 25.54
N VAL A 397 1.43 14.37 24.77
CA VAL A 397 0.30 15.29 24.55
C VAL A 397 -0.59 15.45 25.79
N ASN A 398 -0.48 14.52 26.75
CA ASN A 398 -1.27 14.52 27.99
C ASN A 398 -0.63 15.38 29.11
N SER A 399 0.57 15.94 28.90
CA SER A 399 1.16 16.87 29.84
C SER A 399 0.37 18.19 29.82
N THR A 400 0.25 18.84 30.99
CA THR A 400 -0.44 20.14 31.12
C THR A 400 0.12 21.24 30.23
N THR A 401 1.35 21.09 29.80
CA THR A 401 2.00 21.83 28.71
C THR A 401 2.75 20.81 27.86
N PRO A 402 2.32 20.51 26.62
CA PRO A 402 3.08 19.66 25.72
C PRO A 402 4.46 20.27 25.47
N GLN A 403 5.48 19.75 26.10
CA GLN A 403 6.87 20.21 25.96
C GLN A 403 7.77 19.00 25.91
N PHE A 404 8.88 19.15 25.17
CA PHE A 404 9.94 18.15 25.23
C PHE A 404 10.63 18.20 26.58
N VAL A 405 10.70 17.05 27.23
CA VAL A 405 11.53 16.83 28.41
C VAL A 405 12.97 16.61 27.97
N ALA A 406 13.93 16.81 28.88
CA ALA A 406 15.34 16.71 28.56
C ALA A 406 15.72 15.36 27.89
N LEU A 407 16.27 15.45 26.70
CA LEU A 407 16.91 14.36 25.97
C LEU A 407 18.27 14.05 26.61
N ARG A 408 18.79 12.83 26.35
CA ARG A 408 20.20 12.57 26.66
C ARG A 408 21.11 13.63 26.04
N GLY A 409 22.14 14.06 26.75
CA GLY A 409 23.02 15.11 26.27
C GLY A 409 23.66 14.83 24.90
N ALA A 410 24.07 13.58 24.64
CA ALA A 410 24.60 13.18 23.33
C ALA A 410 23.53 13.26 22.21
N THR A 411 22.30 12.82 22.48
CA THR A 411 21.16 12.90 21.55
C THR A 411 20.81 14.37 21.30
N ALA A 412 20.66 15.16 22.34
CA ALA A 412 20.35 16.59 22.24
C ALA A 412 21.37 17.34 21.36
N THR A 413 22.67 17.10 21.58
CA THR A 413 23.73 17.71 20.78
C THR A 413 23.68 17.32 19.29
N GLN A 414 23.32 16.05 18.98
CA GLN A 414 23.18 15.60 17.61
C GLN A 414 21.97 16.24 16.92
N LEU A 415 20.81 16.30 17.60
CA LEU A 415 19.61 16.92 17.06
C LEU A 415 19.78 18.42 16.85
N GLU A 416 20.51 19.10 17.76
CA GLU A 416 20.82 20.55 17.66
C GLU A 416 21.61 20.86 16.38
N ARG A 417 22.59 20.03 16.03
CA ARG A 417 23.37 20.17 14.78
C ARG A 417 22.50 20.02 13.52
N HIS A 418 21.36 19.39 13.63
CA HIS A 418 20.42 19.16 12.54
C HIS A 418 19.14 20.02 12.62
N GLY A 419 19.19 21.11 13.41
CA GLY A 419 18.16 22.15 13.40
C GLY A 419 17.08 22.03 14.47
N PHE A 420 17.19 21.08 15.43
CA PHE A 420 16.30 21.05 16.58
C PHE A 420 16.97 21.81 17.75
N PRO A 421 16.41 22.94 18.21
CA PRO A 421 17.03 23.72 19.29
C PRO A 421 17.09 22.88 20.57
N ARG A 422 18.18 23.02 21.32
CA ARG A 422 18.35 22.37 22.62
C ARG A 422 17.16 22.76 23.50
N ALA A 423 16.46 21.76 24.03
CA ALA A 423 15.45 22.02 25.05
C ALA A 423 16.08 22.88 26.14
N ARG A 424 15.48 24.05 26.45
CA ARG A 424 15.99 24.94 27.49
C ARG A 424 16.19 24.09 28.74
N GLU A 425 17.41 24.07 29.24
CA GLU A 425 17.67 23.56 30.57
C GLU A 425 16.68 24.24 31.52
N LEU A 426 15.76 23.47 32.06
CA LEU A 426 14.92 23.93 33.13
C LEU A 426 15.89 24.31 34.25
N SER A 427 16.21 25.59 34.35
CA SER A 427 16.91 26.15 35.51
C SER A 427 16.03 25.87 36.71
N TRP A 428 16.45 24.91 37.52
CA TRP A 428 15.97 24.76 38.86
C TRP A 428 16.46 25.99 39.66
N SER A 429 15.60 27.00 39.78
CA SER A 429 15.75 28.08 40.75
C SER A 429 14.91 27.78 41.97
#